data_4bbf67e3b05c7447578587ddcf66d281
#
_entry.id   4bbf67e3b05c7447578587ddcf66d281
#
_cell.length_a   1.000
_cell.length_b   1.000
_cell.length_c   1.000
_cell.angle_alpha   90.00
_cell.angle_beta   90.00
_cell.angle_gamma   90.00
#
_symmetry.space_group_name_H-M   'P 1'
#
loop_
_entity.id
_entity.type
_entity.pdbx_description
1 polymer ?
#
loop_
_entity_poly.entity_id
_entity_poly.type
_entity_poly.pdbx_seq_one_letter_code
_entity_poly.pdbx_strand_id
1 'polypeptide(L)'
;MIKFYNSLTHKKEEFVPIQKGRVGLYTCGPTVYDFSHIGNFRTFLFEDLLKRVLLAFDYKVHHIMNITDVDDKTIKKANVEKKELNEITNVYTDAFLKDSNSLRILEADEYPKATDHIDEMIEMIKVLIERKFAYISKDGSVFFKISKFSDYGKLVNLSNSIILNEEELSDEYDLDSINDFALWKTHKSEDGKIAWDSPWGKGRPGWHIECSAMSTKFLGAHFDIHCGGVDNKFPHHENELAQSVCSLDSPFVNYWLHSEFLTVEGKKMSKSLNNYYVLSDLVEKGFTYEDFRFIILSAHYRSKVNFSIKRRDEAKSAIRRIGEVRQRLQDISSEVSTALPNEVNDFNESLMDDLDTPKALAAFFNWVRLTNQNIDQKNISKVEAEMGNAFIEYFNSIFAILDDSKELPSEVQSLLDSREKYRKNKEWQKSDQIRDKLLSLGWKLKDTPFGAKVTKM
;
A
#
# COMPACT_ATOMS: atom_id res chain seq x y z
N MET A 1 -12.98 17.51 -9.69
CA MET A 1 -12.65 16.22 -10.32
C MET A 1 -11.27 15.80 -9.86
N ILE A 2 -11.07 14.50 -9.64
CA ILE A 2 -9.77 13.97 -9.21
C ILE A 2 -8.75 14.14 -10.35
N LYS A 3 -7.52 14.45 -9.99
CA LYS A 3 -6.38 14.53 -10.91
C LYS A 3 -5.26 13.65 -10.40
N PHE A 4 -4.57 12.98 -11.32
CA PHE A 4 -3.38 12.20 -11.00
C PHE A 4 -2.21 12.59 -11.91
N TYR A 5 -1.01 12.55 -11.37
CA TYR A 5 0.20 12.62 -12.19
C TYR A 5 0.40 11.26 -12.86
N ASN A 6 0.25 11.25 -14.17
CA ASN A 6 0.43 10.06 -14.98
C ASN A 6 1.88 9.93 -15.45
N SER A 7 2.55 8.85 -15.05
CA SER A 7 3.94 8.61 -15.46
C SER A 7 4.11 8.35 -16.95
N LEU A 8 3.03 7.94 -17.66
CA LEU A 8 3.08 7.71 -19.11
C LEU A 8 3.14 9.02 -19.90
N THR A 9 2.38 10.02 -19.47
CA THR A 9 2.29 11.33 -20.15
C THR A 9 3.17 12.38 -19.50
N HIS A 10 3.73 12.08 -18.29
CA HIS A 10 4.50 13.00 -17.48
C HIS A 10 3.75 14.29 -17.10
N LYS A 11 2.43 14.21 -16.98
CA LYS A 11 1.53 15.34 -16.67
C LYS A 11 0.53 14.97 -15.59
N LYS A 12 0.05 16.00 -14.90
CA LYS A 12 -1.14 15.87 -14.05
C LYS A 12 -2.37 15.99 -14.91
N GLU A 13 -3.22 14.97 -14.89
CA GLU A 13 -4.39 14.83 -15.74
C GLU A 13 -5.65 14.58 -14.93
N GLU A 14 -6.80 14.98 -15.45
CA GLU A 14 -8.09 14.63 -14.87
C GLU A 14 -8.32 13.12 -15.00
N PHE A 15 -8.75 12.50 -13.88
CA PHE A 15 -9.09 11.09 -13.89
C PHE A 15 -10.46 10.86 -14.49
N VAL A 16 -10.47 10.15 -15.61
CA VAL A 16 -11.68 9.72 -16.31
C VAL A 16 -11.65 8.19 -16.39
N PRO A 17 -12.48 7.49 -15.61
CA PRO A 17 -12.51 6.04 -15.66
C PRO A 17 -13.10 5.53 -16.99
N ILE A 18 -12.65 4.36 -17.45
CA ILE A 18 -13.15 3.68 -18.66
C ILE A 18 -14.65 3.41 -18.51
N GLN A 19 -15.07 2.97 -17.33
CA GLN A 19 -16.47 2.77 -17.00
C GLN A 19 -16.89 3.75 -15.89
N LYS A 20 -17.87 4.60 -16.18
CA LYS A 20 -18.36 5.60 -15.22
C LYS A 20 -18.64 4.99 -13.83
N GLY A 21 -17.99 5.54 -12.79
CA GLY A 21 -18.16 5.13 -11.40
C GLY A 21 -17.50 3.80 -11.02
N ARG A 22 -16.75 3.17 -11.94
CA ARG A 22 -15.95 1.96 -11.66
C ARG A 22 -14.50 2.20 -12.04
N VAL A 23 -13.58 1.57 -11.29
CA VAL A 23 -12.14 1.68 -11.51
C VAL A 23 -11.51 0.30 -11.43
N GLY A 24 -10.84 -0.11 -12.50
CA GLY A 24 -9.93 -1.25 -12.50
C GLY A 24 -8.56 -0.80 -12.00
N LEU A 25 -8.10 -1.35 -10.89
CA LEU A 25 -6.82 -1.04 -10.24
C LEU A 25 -5.96 -2.28 -10.17
N TYR A 26 -4.78 -2.24 -10.78
CA TYR A 26 -3.75 -3.25 -10.60
C TYR A 26 -2.57 -2.68 -9.83
N THR A 27 -2.05 -3.43 -8.86
CA THR A 27 -0.87 -3.05 -8.09
C THR A 27 0.12 -4.21 -8.03
N CYS A 28 1.41 -3.91 -8.18
CA CYS A 28 2.44 -4.91 -8.01
C CYS A 28 2.58 -5.29 -6.55
N GLY A 29 2.26 -6.55 -6.26
CA GLY A 29 2.40 -7.11 -4.92
C GLY A 29 3.84 -7.53 -4.59
N PRO A 30 4.05 -8.21 -3.45
CA PRO A 30 5.37 -8.59 -3.00
C PRO A 30 5.94 -9.79 -3.79
N THR A 31 7.26 -9.81 -3.95
CA THR A 31 8.01 -11.04 -4.22
C THR A 31 8.29 -11.75 -2.90
N VAL A 32 7.69 -12.92 -2.72
CA VAL A 32 7.56 -13.58 -1.41
C VAL A 32 8.73 -14.53 -1.10
N TYR A 33 9.95 -13.99 -1.05
CA TYR A 33 11.17 -14.71 -0.65
C TYR A 33 11.73 -14.28 0.70
N ASP A 34 11.29 -13.12 1.24
CA ASP A 34 11.71 -12.57 2.53
C ASP A 34 10.57 -11.69 3.10
N PHE A 35 10.68 -11.28 4.35
CA PHE A 35 9.74 -10.35 4.95
C PHE A 35 9.75 -9.00 4.23
N SER A 36 8.58 -8.44 4.00
CA SER A 36 8.45 -7.11 3.42
C SER A 36 9.02 -6.06 4.37
N HIS A 37 9.92 -5.22 3.86
CA HIS A 37 10.51 -4.15 4.63
C HIS A 37 9.67 -2.86 4.58
N ILE A 38 9.96 -1.90 5.44
CA ILE A 38 9.22 -0.64 5.52
C ILE A 38 9.22 0.17 4.22
N GLY A 39 10.21 -0.03 3.35
CA GLY A 39 10.24 0.56 2.01
C GLY A 39 9.15 -0.01 1.09
N ASN A 40 8.90 -1.32 1.14
CA ASN A 40 7.79 -1.93 0.40
C ASN A 40 6.44 -1.39 0.93
N PHE A 41 6.28 -1.29 2.25
CA PHE A 41 5.06 -0.74 2.85
C PHE A 41 4.86 0.74 2.54
N ARG A 42 5.89 1.50 2.14
CA ARG A 42 5.70 2.85 1.57
C ARG A 42 4.83 2.81 0.33
N THR A 43 5.07 1.85 -0.57
CA THR A 43 4.29 1.67 -1.80
C THR A 43 2.89 1.14 -1.49
N PHE A 44 2.76 0.08 -0.70
CA PHE A 44 1.47 -0.51 -0.35
C PHE A 44 0.54 0.46 0.40
N LEU A 45 1.09 1.35 1.25
CA LEU A 45 0.32 2.40 1.92
C LEU A 45 -0.14 3.51 0.97
N PHE A 46 0.65 3.83 -0.07
CA PHE A 46 0.22 4.71 -1.13
C PHE A 46 -0.93 4.11 -1.95
N GLU A 47 -0.83 2.84 -2.31
CA GLU A 47 -1.86 2.10 -3.05
C GLU A 47 -3.17 2.00 -2.24
N ASP A 48 -3.07 1.74 -0.94
CA ASP A 48 -4.20 1.77 -0.02
C ASP A 48 -4.84 3.16 0.07
N LEU A 49 -4.03 4.23 0.17
CA LEU A 49 -4.52 5.60 0.16
C LEU A 49 -5.29 5.91 -1.13
N LEU A 50 -4.75 5.52 -2.29
CA LEU A 50 -5.41 5.68 -3.58
C LEU A 50 -6.77 4.97 -3.60
N LYS A 51 -6.81 3.69 -3.19
CA LYS A 51 -8.06 2.91 -3.09
C LYS A 51 -9.06 3.60 -2.17
N ARG A 52 -8.64 4.06 -0.97
CA ARG A 52 -9.51 4.76 -0.01
C ARG A 52 -10.05 6.08 -0.54
N VAL A 53 -9.22 6.86 -1.21
CA VAL A 53 -9.65 8.13 -1.83
C VAL A 53 -10.65 7.86 -2.94
N LEU A 54 -10.41 6.90 -3.83
CA LEU A 54 -11.38 6.52 -4.87
C LEU A 54 -12.73 6.08 -4.27
N LEU A 55 -12.71 5.26 -3.20
CA LEU A 55 -13.93 4.85 -2.48
C LEU A 55 -14.64 6.04 -1.81
N ALA A 56 -13.90 6.97 -1.20
CA ALA A 56 -14.45 8.17 -0.56
C ALA A 56 -15.10 9.14 -1.56
N PHE A 57 -14.73 9.06 -2.84
CA PHE A 57 -15.34 9.80 -3.94
C PHE A 57 -16.30 8.94 -4.77
N ASP A 58 -16.92 7.92 -4.14
CA ASP A 58 -18.00 7.09 -4.67
C ASP A 58 -17.65 6.22 -5.89
N TYR A 59 -16.36 5.96 -6.15
CA TYR A 59 -15.97 4.96 -7.14
C TYR A 59 -16.05 3.55 -6.56
N LYS A 60 -16.48 2.59 -7.37
CA LYS A 60 -16.35 1.15 -7.10
C LYS A 60 -15.01 0.67 -7.64
N VAL A 61 -14.10 0.32 -6.77
CA VAL A 61 -12.75 -0.11 -7.13
C VAL A 61 -12.71 -1.64 -7.20
N HIS A 62 -12.29 -2.18 -8.34
CA HIS A 62 -11.90 -3.59 -8.49
C HIS A 62 -10.38 -3.66 -8.47
N HIS A 63 -9.83 -4.09 -7.34
CA HIS A 63 -8.40 -4.05 -7.04
C HIS A 63 -7.80 -5.44 -7.10
N ILE A 64 -6.83 -5.64 -7.97
CA ILE A 64 -6.03 -6.84 -8.11
C ILE A 64 -4.61 -6.55 -7.66
N MET A 65 -4.06 -7.38 -6.77
CA MET A 65 -2.66 -7.33 -6.34
C MET A 65 -2.04 -8.72 -6.48
N ASN A 66 -1.04 -8.86 -7.33
CA ASN A 66 -0.40 -10.17 -7.52
C ASN A 66 0.49 -10.58 -6.33
N ILE A 67 0.77 -11.86 -6.26
CA ILE A 67 1.83 -12.43 -5.42
C ILE A 67 2.85 -13.07 -6.34
N THR A 68 4.06 -12.51 -6.39
CA THR A 68 5.18 -13.11 -7.14
C THR A 68 5.79 -14.21 -6.29
N ASP A 69 5.30 -15.43 -6.50
CA ASP A 69 5.72 -16.63 -5.79
C ASP A 69 6.72 -17.50 -6.58
N VAL A 70 7.12 -17.06 -7.77
CA VAL A 70 8.20 -17.65 -8.55
C VAL A 70 9.08 -16.56 -9.17
N ASP A 71 10.35 -16.54 -8.79
CA ASP A 71 11.41 -15.73 -9.38
C ASP A 71 12.78 -16.28 -8.99
N ASP A 72 13.88 -15.68 -9.48
CA ASP A 72 15.24 -16.09 -9.15
C ASP A 72 15.52 -16.13 -7.64
N LYS A 73 14.94 -15.18 -6.88
CA LYS A 73 15.18 -15.05 -5.43
C LYS A 73 14.40 -16.10 -4.63
N THR A 74 13.14 -16.39 -5.02
CA THR A 74 12.30 -17.42 -4.39
C THR A 74 12.89 -18.81 -4.62
N ILE A 75 13.30 -19.11 -5.85
CA ILE A 75 13.92 -20.38 -6.25
C ILE A 75 15.23 -20.59 -5.48
N LYS A 76 16.10 -19.58 -5.48
CA LYS A 76 17.38 -19.64 -4.75
C LYS A 76 17.15 -19.92 -3.27
N LYS A 77 16.15 -19.28 -2.66
CA LYS A 77 15.83 -19.47 -1.24
C LYS A 77 15.34 -20.88 -0.96
N ALA A 78 14.42 -21.38 -1.79
CA ALA A 78 13.90 -22.74 -1.67
C ALA A 78 15.03 -23.79 -1.76
N ASN A 79 15.95 -23.62 -2.71
CA ASN A 79 17.09 -24.51 -2.88
C ASN A 79 18.08 -24.45 -1.69
N VAL A 80 18.36 -23.25 -1.16
CA VAL A 80 19.25 -23.07 0.00
C VAL A 80 18.63 -23.70 1.26
N GLU A 81 17.32 -23.51 1.48
CA GLU A 81 16.62 -24.07 2.64
C GLU A 81 16.21 -25.53 2.44
N LYS A 82 16.39 -26.08 1.22
CA LYS A 82 15.97 -27.45 0.85
C LYS A 82 14.50 -27.74 1.12
N LYS A 83 13.65 -26.76 0.81
CA LYS A 83 12.21 -26.83 0.95
C LYS A 83 11.54 -26.72 -0.43
N GLU A 84 10.30 -27.16 -0.51
CA GLU A 84 9.48 -26.91 -1.71
C GLU A 84 9.20 -25.40 -1.85
N LEU A 85 9.01 -24.92 -3.08
CA LEU A 85 8.82 -23.49 -3.37
C LEU A 85 7.62 -22.92 -2.58
N ASN A 86 6.49 -23.64 -2.60
CA ASN A 86 5.27 -23.23 -1.92
C ASN A 86 5.41 -23.19 -0.40
N GLU A 87 6.25 -24.03 0.21
CA GLU A 87 6.50 -23.96 1.66
C GLU A 87 7.19 -22.64 2.05
N ILE A 88 8.10 -22.16 1.19
CA ILE A 88 8.78 -20.88 1.39
C ILE A 88 7.81 -19.72 1.13
N THR A 89 7.20 -19.71 -0.04
CA THR A 89 6.41 -18.56 -0.51
C THR A 89 5.14 -18.35 0.32
N ASN A 90 4.51 -19.42 0.82
CA ASN A 90 3.35 -19.29 1.70
C ASN A 90 3.69 -18.61 3.03
N VAL A 91 4.84 -18.92 3.65
CA VAL A 91 5.28 -18.26 4.90
C VAL A 91 5.37 -16.74 4.73
N TYR A 92 5.97 -16.28 3.64
CA TYR A 92 6.13 -14.84 3.40
C TYR A 92 4.87 -14.18 2.87
N THR A 93 4.01 -14.90 2.16
CA THR A 93 2.66 -14.44 1.79
C THR A 93 1.82 -14.20 3.04
N ASP A 94 1.77 -15.17 3.96
CA ASP A 94 1.01 -15.04 5.20
C ASP A 94 1.55 -13.88 6.07
N ALA A 95 2.88 -13.73 6.13
CA ALA A 95 3.50 -12.61 6.83
C ALA A 95 3.12 -11.26 6.21
N PHE A 96 3.17 -11.14 4.89
CA PHE A 96 2.76 -9.94 4.17
C PHE A 96 1.29 -9.57 4.44
N LEU A 97 0.39 -10.54 4.34
CA LEU A 97 -1.04 -10.31 4.58
C LEU A 97 -1.31 -9.91 6.04
N LYS A 98 -0.63 -10.55 6.99
CA LYS A 98 -0.70 -10.18 8.41
C LYS A 98 -0.21 -8.77 8.67
N ASP A 99 0.93 -8.39 8.11
CA ASP A 99 1.52 -7.06 8.25
C ASP A 99 0.64 -5.99 7.59
N SER A 100 0.07 -6.29 6.41
CA SER A 100 -0.88 -5.43 5.70
C SER A 100 -2.14 -5.19 6.53
N ASN A 101 -2.70 -6.24 7.12
CA ASN A 101 -3.85 -6.11 8.03
C ASN A 101 -3.51 -5.28 9.28
N SER A 102 -2.33 -5.50 9.87
CA SER A 102 -1.87 -4.71 11.02
C SER A 102 -1.73 -3.22 10.69
N LEU A 103 -1.32 -2.90 9.47
CA LEU A 103 -1.28 -1.54 8.92
C LEU A 103 -2.66 -1.06 8.42
N ARG A 104 -3.72 -1.86 8.52
CA ARG A 104 -5.07 -1.55 8.02
C ARG A 104 -5.11 -1.21 6.54
N ILE A 105 -4.25 -1.85 5.76
CA ILE A 105 -4.32 -1.82 4.30
C ILE A 105 -5.59 -2.58 3.88
N LEU A 106 -6.42 -1.96 3.05
CA LEU A 106 -7.62 -2.59 2.53
C LEU A 106 -7.25 -3.77 1.63
N GLU A 107 -7.87 -4.91 1.88
CA GLU A 107 -7.65 -6.09 1.06
C GLU A 107 -7.92 -5.81 -0.42
N ALA A 108 -7.12 -6.40 -1.31
CA ALA A 108 -7.46 -6.47 -2.72
C ALA A 108 -8.64 -7.45 -2.92
N ASP A 109 -9.34 -7.30 -4.03
CA ASP A 109 -10.45 -8.21 -4.35
C ASP A 109 -9.92 -9.60 -4.72
N GLU A 110 -8.70 -9.65 -5.32
CA GLU A 110 -7.99 -10.88 -5.66
C GLU A 110 -6.48 -10.73 -5.44
N TYR A 111 -5.85 -11.84 -5.01
CA TYR A 111 -4.40 -11.98 -4.87
C TYR A 111 -3.88 -13.14 -5.74
N PRO A 112 -3.85 -12.97 -7.09
CA PRO A 112 -3.38 -14.04 -7.96
C PRO A 112 -1.90 -14.34 -7.74
N LYS A 113 -1.55 -15.63 -7.66
CA LYS A 113 -0.17 -16.12 -7.59
C LYS A 113 0.37 -16.38 -8.99
N ALA A 114 1.62 -16.03 -9.23
CA ALA A 114 2.26 -16.23 -10.54
C ALA A 114 2.25 -17.72 -10.94
N THR A 115 2.49 -18.64 -10.00
CA THR A 115 2.47 -20.09 -10.26
C THR A 115 1.14 -20.65 -10.70
N ASP A 116 0.02 -19.98 -10.39
CA ASP A 116 -1.33 -20.38 -10.77
C ASP A 116 -1.74 -19.88 -12.17
N HIS A 117 -0.85 -19.09 -12.83
CA HIS A 117 -1.15 -18.40 -14.10
C HIS A 117 -0.12 -18.63 -15.19
N ILE A 118 0.61 -19.74 -15.13
CA ILE A 118 1.63 -20.12 -16.12
C ILE A 118 1.04 -20.27 -17.52
N ASP A 119 -0.15 -20.83 -17.64
CA ASP A 119 -0.79 -21.05 -18.94
C ASP A 119 -1.13 -19.72 -19.63
N GLU A 120 -1.61 -18.73 -18.88
CA GLU A 120 -1.90 -17.39 -19.41
C GLU A 120 -0.62 -16.69 -19.88
N MET A 121 0.48 -16.86 -19.18
CA MET A 121 1.78 -16.32 -19.57
C MET A 121 2.26 -16.99 -20.87
N ILE A 122 2.16 -18.31 -20.97
CA ILE A 122 2.52 -19.07 -22.17
C ILE A 122 1.67 -18.61 -23.37
N GLU A 123 0.36 -18.42 -23.20
CA GLU A 123 -0.50 -17.94 -24.27
C GLU A 123 -0.12 -16.52 -24.72
N MET A 124 0.16 -15.62 -23.79
CA MET A 124 0.62 -14.26 -24.15
C MET A 124 1.95 -14.30 -24.91
N ILE A 125 2.89 -15.13 -24.49
CA ILE A 125 4.19 -15.30 -25.17
C ILE A 125 4.00 -15.87 -26.60
N LYS A 126 3.10 -16.84 -26.81
CA LYS A 126 2.77 -17.35 -28.15
C LYS A 126 2.31 -16.23 -29.08
N VAL A 127 1.40 -15.37 -28.62
CA VAL A 127 0.92 -14.22 -29.39
C VAL A 127 2.07 -13.27 -29.74
N LEU A 128 2.96 -12.99 -28.78
CA LEU A 128 4.13 -12.12 -29.01
C LEU A 128 5.09 -12.71 -30.08
N ILE A 129 5.28 -14.03 -30.08
CA ILE A 129 6.10 -14.72 -31.09
C ILE A 129 5.41 -14.65 -32.47
N GLU A 130 4.12 -14.96 -32.56
CA GLU A 130 3.35 -14.91 -33.80
C GLU A 130 3.38 -13.51 -34.43
N ARG A 131 3.27 -12.47 -33.58
CA ARG A 131 3.35 -11.06 -33.97
C ARG A 131 4.78 -10.56 -34.22
N LYS A 132 5.81 -11.40 -34.01
CA LYS A 132 7.23 -11.11 -34.21
C LYS A 132 7.80 -10.04 -33.26
N PHE A 133 7.20 -9.88 -32.10
CA PHE A 133 7.75 -9.10 -30.98
C PHE A 133 8.61 -9.94 -30.05
N ALA A 134 8.56 -11.27 -30.16
CA ALA A 134 9.41 -12.17 -29.42
C ALA A 134 10.05 -13.20 -30.32
N TYR A 135 11.15 -13.81 -29.85
CA TYR A 135 11.89 -14.86 -30.56
C TYR A 135 12.44 -15.91 -29.59
N ILE A 136 12.68 -17.11 -30.11
CA ILE A 136 13.23 -18.23 -29.37
C ILE A 136 14.74 -18.23 -29.56
N SER A 137 15.51 -18.22 -28.47
CA SER A 137 16.94 -18.34 -28.47
C SER A 137 17.40 -19.80 -28.68
N LYS A 138 18.70 -19.99 -28.92
CA LYS A 138 19.28 -21.32 -29.16
C LYS A 138 19.17 -22.27 -27.97
N ASP A 139 19.11 -21.74 -26.76
CA ASP A 139 18.97 -22.53 -25.53
C ASP A 139 17.50 -22.85 -25.19
N GLY A 140 16.54 -22.35 -25.97
CA GLY A 140 15.11 -22.53 -25.75
C GLY A 140 14.46 -21.43 -24.92
N SER A 141 15.22 -20.44 -24.44
CA SER A 141 14.65 -19.25 -23.78
C SER A 141 13.94 -18.39 -24.81
N VAL A 142 12.91 -17.62 -24.36
CA VAL A 142 12.17 -16.72 -25.23
C VAL A 142 12.39 -15.28 -24.75
N PHE A 143 12.76 -14.42 -25.69
CA PHE A 143 13.04 -13.00 -25.42
C PHE A 143 12.09 -12.08 -26.14
N PHE A 144 11.72 -10.98 -25.49
CA PHE A 144 11.03 -9.86 -26.13
C PHE A 144 12.04 -9.02 -26.90
N LYS A 145 11.70 -8.69 -28.14
CA LYS A 145 12.55 -7.91 -29.03
C LYS A 145 12.24 -6.43 -28.92
N ILE A 146 12.95 -5.71 -28.08
CA ILE A 146 12.72 -4.29 -27.77
C ILE A 146 12.75 -3.42 -29.03
N SER A 147 13.66 -3.68 -29.96
CA SER A 147 13.81 -2.92 -31.21
C SER A 147 12.56 -2.96 -32.13
N LYS A 148 11.58 -3.83 -31.84
CA LYS A 148 10.31 -3.91 -32.57
C LYS A 148 9.20 -3.03 -31.98
N PHE A 149 9.35 -2.57 -30.75
CA PHE A 149 8.38 -1.70 -30.10
C PHE A 149 8.91 -0.26 -30.05
N SER A 150 8.47 0.58 -30.98
CA SER A 150 8.94 1.97 -31.17
C SER A 150 8.69 2.87 -29.97
N ASP A 151 7.71 2.52 -29.14
CA ASP A 151 7.27 3.29 -27.98
C ASP A 151 7.99 2.87 -26.67
N TYR A 152 8.97 1.95 -26.75
CA TYR A 152 9.70 1.52 -25.57
C TYR A 152 10.45 2.69 -24.91
N GLY A 153 10.33 2.80 -23.61
CA GLY A 153 10.92 3.88 -22.84
C GLY A 153 9.99 5.07 -22.57
N LYS A 154 8.72 5.00 -22.96
CA LYS A 154 7.74 6.09 -22.70
C LYS A 154 7.56 6.41 -21.21
N LEU A 155 7.47 5.40 -20.35
CA LEU A 155 7.29 5.61 -18.91
C LEU A 155 8.46 6.36 -18.29
N VAL A 156 9.69 6.15 -18.78
CA VAL A 156 10.93 6.73 -18.23
C VAL A 156 11.45 7.91 -19.05
N ASN A 157 10.76 8.29 -20.13
CA ASN A 157 11.17 9.36 -21.04
C ASN A 157 12.59 9.13 -21.59
N LEU A 158 12.76 7.97 -22.20
CA LEU A 158 14.05 7.48 -22.71
C LEU A 158 14.50 8.29 -23.92
N SER A 159 15.36 9.28 -23.74
CA SER A 159 15.77 10.16 -24.83
C SER A 159 17.14 9.82 -25.45
N ASN A 160 18.03 9.09 -24.75
CA ASN A 160 19.42 8.90 -25.18
C ASN A 160 20.05 7.55 -24.78
N SER A 161 19.28 6.54 -24.45
CA SER A 161 19.85 5.25 -24.02
C SER A 161 20.22 4.39 -25.21
N ILE A 162 21.30 3.66 -25.08
CA ILE A 162 21.76 2.69 -26.08
C ILE A 162 20.95 1.43 -25.92
N ILE A 163 20.18 1.08 -26.95
CA ILE A 163 19.51 -0.23 -27.04
C ILE A 163 20.54 -1.22 -27.56
N LEU A 164 20.93 -2.17 -26.73
CA LEU A 164 21.78 -3.30 -27.11
C LEU A 164 20.87 -4.42 -27.61
N ASN A 165 21.27 -5.07 -28.71
CA ASN A 165 20.58 -6.26 -29.23
C ASN A 165 21.14 -7.53 -28.58
N GLU A 166 21.32 -7.56 -27.29
CA GLU A 166 21.84 -8.68 -26.52
C GLU A 166 20.73 -9.32 -25.68
N GLU A 167 20.83 -10.63 -25.49
CA GLU A 167 19.90 -11.38 -24.67
C GLU A 167 20.25 -11.18 -23.18
N GLU A 168 19.28 -10.73 -22.36
CA GLU A 168 19.47 -10.53 -20.93
C GLU A 168 18.55 -11.45 -20.13
N LEU A 169 19.14 -12.31 -19.33
CA LEU A 169 18.40 -13.24 -18.47
C LEU A 169 18.11 -12.66 -17.08
N SER A 170 18.78 -11.57 -16.72
CA SER A 170 18.45 -10.83 -15.49
C SER A 170 17.17 -10.03 -15.69
N ASP A 171 16.30 -10.04 -14.70
CA ASP A 171 15.08 -9.23 -14.70
C ASP A 171 15.33 -7.80 -14.18
N GLU A 172 16.58 -7.49 -13.81
CA GLU A 172 17.00 -6.17 -13.32
C GLU A 172 18.18 -5.67 -14.17
N TYR A 173 17.95 -4.60 -14.93
CA TYR A 173 18.99 -3.93 -15.74
C TYR A 173 18.75 -2.40 -15.75
N ASP A 174 19.77 -1.64 -16.09
CA ASP A 174 19.77 -0.17 -16.03
C ASP A 174 19.41 0.48 -17.38
N LEU A 175 19.05 1.77 -17.33
CA LEU A 175 18.77 2.58 -18.53
C LEU A 175 19.98 2.76 -19.45
N ASP A 176 21.20 2.51 -18.97
CA ASP A 176 22.44 2.61 -19.75
C ASP A 176 22.73 1.35 -20.56
N SER A 177 22.04 0.23 -20.28
CA SER A 177 22.24 -1.06 -20.94
C SER A 177 20.92 -1.76 -21.18
N ILE A 178 20.12 -1.27 -22.15
CA ILE A 178 18.82 -1.82 -22.47
C ILE A 178 18.97 -2.99 -23.42
N ASN A 179 18.56 -4.17 -22.98
CA ASN A 179 18.66 -5.44 -23.69
C ASN A 179 17.29 -6.06 -23.96
N ASP A 180 17.22 -6.97 -24.92
CA ASP A 180 16.07 -7.85 -25.09
C ASP A 180 15.89 -8.70 -23.82
N PHE A 181 14.72 -8.65 -23.19
CA PHE A 181 14.45 -9.25 -21.89
C PHE A 181 13.71 -10.60 -21.99
N ALA A 182 13.96 -11.47 -21.03
CA ALA A 182 13.38 -12.81 -21.02
C ALA A 182 11.89 -12.80 -20.71
N LEU A 183 11.11 -13.47 -21.55
CA LEU A 183 9.70 -13.82 -21.34
C LEU A 183 9.55 -15.22 -20.75
N TRP A 184 10.44 -16.14 -21.19
CA TRP A 184 10.53 -17.51 -20.72
C TRP A 184 12.00 -17.89 -20.56
N LYS A 185 12.39 -18.34 -19.40
CA LYS A 185 13.75 -18.78 -19.09
C LYS A 185 13.81 -20.31 -19.16
N THR A 186 14.65 -20.85 -19.99
CA THR A 186 14.86 -22.30 -20.07
C THR A 186 15.37 -22.84 -18.74
N HIS A 187 14.95 -24.05 -18.38
CA HIS A 187 15.29 -24.67 -17.10
C HIS A 187 16.83 -24.93 -17.03
N LYS A 188 17.40 -24.56 -15.90
CA LYS A 188 18.80 -24.77 -15.57
C LYS A 188 18.92 -25.64 -14.31
N SER A 189 20.12 -26.24 -14.10
CA SER A 189 20.38 -27.05 -12.90
C SER A 189 20.17 -26.30 -11.58
N GLU A 190 20.39 -25.00 -11.59
CA GLU A 190 20.20 -24.10 -10.43
C GLU A 190 18.73 -23.87 -10.08
N ASP A 191 17.80 -24.10 -11.01
CA ASP A 191 16.37 -24.03 -10.76
C ASP A 191 15.84 -25.25 -9.97
N GLY A 192 16.66 -26.29 -9.83
CA GLY A 192 16.29 -27.51 -9.11
C GLY A 192 15.17 -28.28 -9.81
N LYS A 193 14.05 -28.46 -9.10
CA LYS A 193 12.85 -29.13 -9.63
C LYS A 193 11.81 -28.15 -10.20
N ILE A 194 12.05 -26.85 -10.09
CA ILE A 194 11.06 -25.81 -10.39
C ILE A 194 11.11 -25.52 -11.89
N ALA A 195 10.17 -26.09 -12.62
CA ALA A 195 9.98 -25.86 -14.05
C ALA A 195 8.59 -26.29 -14.49
N TRP A 196 8.11 -25.63 -15.54
CA TRP A 196 6.85 -25.95 -16.21
C TRP A 196 7.13 -26.33 -17.66
N ASP A 197 6.25 -27.16 -18.22
CA ASP A 197 6.30 -27.50 -19.62
C ASP A 197 5.79 -26.35 -20.49
N SER A 198 6.47 -26.05 -21.58
CA SER A 198 6.05 -25.06 -22.56
C SER A 198 6.32 -25.55 -23.97
N PRO A 199 5.78 -24.88 -25.01
CA PRO A 199 6.11 -25.20 -26.41
C PRO A 199 7.59 -25.07 -26.76
N TRP A 200 8.35 -24.34 -25.95
CA TRP A 200 9.78 -24.07 -26.16
C TRP A 200 10.71 -24.97 -25.32
N GLY A 201 10.09 -25.81 -24.51
CA GLY A 201 10.79 -26.72 -23.57
C GLY A 201 10.47 -26.39 -22.11
N LYS A 202 11.06 -27.15 -21.20
CA LYS A 202 10.92 -26.91 -19.76
C LYS A 202 11.60 -25.62 -19.35
N GLY A 203 10.93 -24.84 -18.50
CA GLY A 203 11.44 -23.58 -18.03
C GLY A 203 10.48 -22.87 -17.05
N ARG A 204 10.63 -21.59 -16.93
CA ARG A 204 9.83 -20.73 -16.07
C ARG A 204 9.63 -19.33 -16.67
N PRO A 205 8.59 -18.59 -16.25
CA PRO A 205 8.38 -17.24 -16.76
C PRO A 205 9.53 -16.28 -16.36
N GLY A 206 9.73 -15.23 -17.15
CA GLY A 206 10.40 -14.02 -16.70
C GLY A 206 9.48 -13.23 -15.78
N TRP A 207 10.05 -12.38 -14.94
CA TRP A 207 9.29 -11.64 -13.91
C TRP A 207 8.21 -10.71 -14.49
N HIS A 208 8.48 -10.05 -15.63
CA HIS A 208 7.58 -9.01 -16.15
C HIS A 208 6.30 -9.56 -16.77
N ILE A 209 6.33 -10.76 -17.37
CA ILE A 209 5.17 -11.37 -18.03
C ILE A 209 4.09 -11.78 -17.03
N GLU A 210 4.46 -12.00 -15.78
CA GLU A 210 3.53 -12.39 -14.71
C GLU A 210 2.44 -11.34 -14.53
N CYS A 211 2.83 -10.08 -14.30
CA CYS A 211 1.89 -8.98 -14.10
C CYS A 211 1.11 -8.67 -15.38
N SER A 212 1.73 -8.73 -16.55
CA SER A 212 1.03 -8.55 -17.83
C SER A 212 -0.08 -9.57 -18.04
N ALA A 213 0.18 -10.85 -17.79
CA ALA A 213 -0.80 -11.92 -17.94
C ALA A 213 -1.91 -11.84 -16.88
N MET A 214 -1.53 -11.69 -15.60
CA MET A 214 -2.50 -11.65 -14.50
C MET A 214 -3.38 -10.41 -14.57
N SER A 215 -2.83 -9.21 -14.80
CA SER A 215 -3.66 -7.99 -14.92
C SER A 215 -4.66 -8.10 -16.07
N THR A 216 -4.22 -8.61 -17.22
CA THR A 216 -5.10 -8.84 -18.38
C THR A 216 -6.21 -9.84 -18.09
N LYS A 217 -5.90 -10.92 -17.37
CA LYS A 217 -6.88 -11.95 -17.01
C LYS A 217 -8.00 -11.39 -16.12
N PHE A 218 -7.66 -10.59 -15.11
CA PHE A 218 -8.61 -10.13 -14.10
C PHE A 218 -9.28 -8.80 -14.45
N LEU A 219 -8.58 -7.88 -15.13
CA LEU A 219 -9.07 -6.54 -15.46
C LEU A 219 -9.37 -6.34 -16.95
N GLY A 220 -9.02 -7.32 -17.79
CA GLY A 220 -9.16 -7.23 -19.25
C GLY A 220 -7.97 -6.56 -19.92
N ALA A 221 -8.06 -6.43 -21.25
CA ALA A 221 -6.98 -5.91 -22.08
C ALA A 221 -6.64 -4.44 -21.82
N HIS A 222 -7.59 -3.67 -21.27
CA HIS A 222 -7.48 -2.24 -21.02
C HIS A 222 -8.18 -1.89 -19.70
N PHE A 223 -7.45 -1.32 -18.76
CA PHE A 223 -7.97 -0.94 -17.45
C PHE A 223 -7.47 0.44 -17.00
N ASP A 224 -7.98 0.95 -15.87
CA ASP A 224 -7.83 2.35 -15.52
C ASP A 224 -6.46 2.69 -14.95
N ILE A 225 -6.02 2.02 -13.87
CA ILE A 225 -4.86 2.45 -13.09
C ILE A 225 -3.94 1.26 -12.81
N HIS A 226 -2.63 1.46 -13.04
CA HIS A 226 -1.56 0.57 -12.59
C HIS A 226 -0.60 1.32 -11.66
N CYS A 227 -0.28 0.71 -10.51
CA CYS A 227 0.56 1.31 -9.50
C CYS A 227 1.75 0.44 -9.11
N GLY A 228 2.79 1.10 -8.58
CA GLY A 228 3.94 0.46 -7.95
C GLY A 228 4.93 1.47 -7.38
N GLY A 229 6.08 1.00 -6.94
CA GLY A 229 7.21 1.84 -6.58
C GLY A 229 7.88 2.46 -7.80
N VAL A 230 8.64 3.54 -7.60
CA VAL A 230 9.40 4.16 -8.70
C VAL A 230 10.47 3.22 -9.27
N ASP A 231 10.94 2.25 -8.49
CA ASP A 231 11.82 1.16 -8.92
C ASP A 231 11.15 0.18 -9.88
N ASN A 232 9.83 -0.02 -9.77
CA ASN A 232 9.08 -0.81 -10.75
C ASN A 232 8.94 -0.09 -12.10
N LYS A 233 9.06 1.23 -12.14
CA LYS A 233 8.85 2.02 -13.35
C LYS A 233 9.75 1.53 -14.50
N PHE A 234 11.01 1.22 -14.18
CA PHE A 234 11.96 0.62 -15.10
C PHE A 234 12.81 -0.42 -14.37
N PRO A 235 13.02 -1.63 -14.95
CA PRO A 235 12.48 -2.04 -16.27
C PRO A 235 11.06 -2.63 -16.21
N HIS A 236 10.50 -2.95 -15.02
CA HIS A 236 9.34 -3.81 -14.84
C HIS A 236 8.09 -3.31 -15.58
N HIS A 237 7.57 -2.14 -15.23
CA HIS A 237 6.34 -1.59 -15.83
C HIS A 237 6.53 -1.19 -17.31
N GLU A 238 7.74 -0.75 -17.69
CA GLU A 238 8.05 -0.50 -19.11
C GLU A 238 7.95 -1.79 -19.92
N ASN A 239 8.45 -2.91 -19.38
CA ASN A 239 8.36 -4.22 -20.03
C ASN A 239 6.92 -4.75 -20.05
N GLU A 240 6.15 -4.55 -18.98
CA GLU A 240 4.73 -4.90 -18.98
C GLU A 240 3.93 -4.10 -20.03
N LEU A 241 4.20 -2.80 -20.14
CA LEU A 241 3.59 -1.96 -21.19
C LEU A 241 3.89 -2.51 -22.57
N ALA A 242 5.17 -2.84 -22.85
CA ALA A 242 5.58 -3.39 -24.14
C ALA A 242 4.92 -4.75 -24.42
N GLN A 243 4.94 -5.67 -23.45
CA GLN A 243 4.32 -7.00 -23.59
C GLN A 243 2.82 -6.89 -23.86
N SER A 244 2.12 -6.10 -23.08
CA SER A 244 0.65 -6.02 -23.14
C SER A 244 0.18 -5.33 -24.40
N VAL A 245 0.74 -4.17 -24.76
CA VAL A 245 0.36 -3.45 -25.99
C VAL A 245 0.65 -4.31 -27.22
N CYS A 246 1.81 -4.97 -27.27
CA CYS A 246 2.20 -5.79 -28.42
C CYS A 246 1.41 -7.10 -28.52
N SER A 247 0.99 -7.70 -27.41
CA SER A 247 0.19 -8.94 -27.41
C SER A 247 -1.31 -8.68 -27.69
N LEU A 248 -1.87 -7.60 -27.11
CA LEU A 248 -3.31 -7.35 -27.13
C LEU A 248 -3.78 -6.44 -28.27
N ASP A 249 -2.87 -5.69 -28.91
CA ASP A 249 -3.18 -4.68 -29.92
C ASP A 249 -4.20 -3.64 -29.41
N SER A 250 -4.02 -3.22 -28.18
CA SER A 250 -4.90 -2.35 -27.43
C SER A 250 -4.08 -1.45 -26.51
N PRO A 251 -4.56 -0.26 -26.15
CA PRO A 251 -4.04 0.42 -24.97
C PRO A 251 -4.12 -0.50 -23.76
N PHE A 252 -3.09 -0.45 -22.89
CA PHE A 252 -3.03 -1.35 -21.73
C PHE A 252 -3.60 -0.67 -20.48
N VAL A 253 -3.02 0.45 -20.09
CA VAL A 253 -3.39 1.20 -18.87
C VAL A 253 -3.50 2.68 -19.17
N ASN A 254 -4.53 3.34 -18.63
CA ASN A 254 -4.71 4.78 -18.80
C ASN A 254 -3.79 5.59 -17.88
N TYR A 255 -3.65 5.20 -16.62
CA TYR A 255 -2.91 5.96 -15.61
C TYR A 255 -1.87 5.09 -14.90
N TRP A 256 -0.61 5.49 -15.01
CA TRP A 256 0.51 4.86 -14.32
C TRP A 256 0.95 5.74 -13.15
N LEU A 257 0.81 5.24 -11.92
CA LEU A 257 1.16 5.98 -10.72
C LEU A 257 2.30 5.29 -9.97
N HIS A 258 3.31 6.07 -9.58
CA HIS A 258 4.49 5.54 -8.92
C HIS A 258 4.80 6.29 -7.63
N SER A 259 5.01 5.55 -6.55
CA SER A 259 5.46 6.12 -5.28
C SER A 259 6.98 6.26 -5.23
N GLU A 260 7.47 7.36 -4.65
CA GLU A 260 8.89 7.59 -4.45
C GLU A 260 9.45 6.79 -3.27
N PHE A 261 10.77 6.65 -3.23
CA PHE A 261 11.49 5.84 -2.24
C PHE A 261 11.32 6.32 -0.80
N LEU A 262 11.48 5.35 0.11
CA LEU A 262 11.74 5.61 1.52
C LEU A 262 13.24 5.53 1.79
N THR A 263 13.78 6.55 2.44
CA THR A 263 15.14 6.55 3.00
C THR A 263 15.06 6.40 4.52
N VAL A 264 16.10 5.87 5.13
CA VAL A 264 16.19 5.72 6.58
C VAL A 264 17.39 6.51 7.07
N GLU A 265 17.15 7.48 7.97
CA GLU A 265 18.18 8.41 8.47
C GLU A 265 18.96 9.08 7.32
N GLY A 266 18.24 9.49 6.25
CA GLY A 266 18.78 10.16 5.08
C GLY A 266 19.56 9.27 4.10
N LYS A 267 19.61 7.95 4.31
CA LYS A 267 20.35 7.01 3.48
C LYS A 267 19.41 5.99 2.83
N LYS A 268 19.82 5.44 1.68
CA LYS A 268 19.14 4.28 1.08
C LYS A 268 19.17 3.13 2.09
N MET A 269 18.03 2.43 2.22
CA MET A 269 17.91 1.30 3.12
C MET A 269 18.72 0.11 2.60
N SER A 270 19.56 -0.49 3.44
CA SER A 270 20.29 -1.70 3.13
C SER A 270 20.67 -2.48 4.39
N LYS A 271 20.76 -3.83 4.25
CA LYS A 271 21.21 -4.71 5.36
C LYS A 271 22.65 -4.39 5.80
N SER A 272 23.52 -3.99 4.89
CA SER A 272 24.91 -3.65 5.17
C SER A 272 25.09 -2.35 5.97
N LEU A 273 24.11 -1.45 5.92
CA LEU A 273 24.13 -0.18 6.65
C LEU A 273 23.40 -0.27 8.01
N ASN A 274 22.91 -1.45 8.40
CA ASN A 274 22.10 -1.66 9.60
C ASN A 274 20.90 -0.71 9.74
N ASN A 275 20.36 -0.26 8.61
CA ASN A 275 19.19 0.61 8.52
C ASN A 275 18.02 -0.04 7.76
N TYR A 276 18.03 -1.36 7.68
CA TYR A 276 16.98 -2.19 7.09
C TYR A 276 16.01 -2.59 8.20
N TYR A 277 14.74 -2.22 8.06
CA TYR A 277 13.71 -2.50 9.04
C TYR A 277 12.51 -3.21 8.41
N VAL A 278 12.02 -4.24 9.10
CA VAL A 278 10.69 -4.82 8.91
C VAL A 278 9.73 -4.26 9.97
N LEU A 279 8.42 -4.49 9.84
CA LEU A 279 7.45 -3.89 10.75
C LEU A 279 7.63 -4.34 12.22
N SER A 280 8.01 -5.59 12.46
CA SER A 280 8.30 -6.07 13.81
C SER A 280 9.41 -5.28 14.50
N ASP A 281 10.45 -4.88 13.76
CA ASP A 281 11.55 -4.07 14.32
C ASP A 281 11.06 -2.70 14.80
N LEU A 282 10.06 -2.12 14.08
CA LEU A 282 9.45 -0.85 14.49
C LEU A 282 8.64 -1.00 15.78
N VAL A 283 7.88 -2.10 15.89
CA VAL A 283 7.11 -2.41 17.11
C VAL A 283 8.04 -2.57 18.30
N GLU A 284 9.16 -3.30 18.16
CA GLU A 284 10.20 -3.44 19.21
C GLU A 284 10.83 -2.10 19.61
N LYS A 285 10.90 -1.13 18.66
CA LYS A 285 11.35 0.24 18.91
C LYS A 285 10.25 1.16 19.47
N GLY A 286 9.08 0.59 19.79
CA GLY A 286 7.96 1.28 20.43
C GLY A 286 7.10 2.14 19.49
N PHE A 287 7.14 1.90 18.18
CA PHE A 287 6.16 2.42 17.24
C PHE A 287 4.87 1.62 17.32
N THR A 288 3.74 2.27 17.10
CA THR A 288 2.51 1.60 16.70
C THR A 288 2.42 1.54 15.16
N TYR A 289 1.51 0.74 14.64
CA TYR A 289 1.26 0.69 13.19
C TYR A 289 0.69 2.02 12.69
N GLU A 290 -0.09 2.70 13.51
CA GLU A 290 -0.65 4.02 13.23
C GLU A 290 0.45 5.10 13.16
N ASP A 291 1.46 5.05 14.04
CA ASP A 291 2.61 5.95 13.99
C ASP A 291 3.32 5.83 12.65
N PHE A 292 3.61 4.59 12.23
CA PHE A 292 4.28 4.35 10.95
C PHE A 292 3.40 4.80 9.78
N ARG A 293 2.12 4.42 9.77
CA ARG A 293 1.16 4.82 8.74
C ARG A 293 1.05 6.34 8.63
N PHE A 294 0.96 7.07 9.76
CA PHE A 294 0.94 8.52 9.78
C PHE A 294 2.21 9.14 9.19
N ILE A 295 3.39 8.64 9.57
CA ILE A 295 4.67 9.12 9.04
C ILE A 295 4.73 8.97 7.53
N ILE A 296 4.32 7.82 7.01
CA ILE A 296 4.32 7.54 5.58
C ILE A 296 3.34 8.45 4.83
N LEU A 297 2.12 8.57 5.31
CA LEU A 297 1.06 9.35 4.66
C LEU A 297 1.20 10.87 4.89
N SER A 298 2.09 11.31 5.79
CA SER A 298 2.38 12.75 5.97
C SER A 298 3.24 13.35 4.87
N ALA A 299 3.78 12.56 3.96
CA ALA A 299 4.51 13.01 2.79
C ALA A 299 3.76 12.64 1.51
N HIS A 300 3.82 13.52 0.51
CA HIS A 300 3.27 13.23 -0.80
C HIS A 300 3.85 11.95 -1.39
N TYR A 301 3.04 11.11 -2.07
CA TYR A 301 3.50 9.80 -2.57
C TYR A 301 4.66 9.91 -3.58
N ARG A 302 4.72 10.97 -4.38
CA ARG A 302 5.81 11.25 -5.32
C ARG A 302 7.04 11.94 -4.70
N SER A 303 7.07 12.14 -3.38
CA SER A 303 8.21 12.70 -2.68
C SER A 303 8.93 11.63 -1.87
N LYS A 304 10.27 11.71 -1.81
CA LYS A 304 11.06 10.84 -0.95
C LYS A 304 10.67 11.03 0.51
N VAL A 305 10.44 9.93 1.20
CA VAL A 305 10.16 9.93 2.64
C VAL A 305 11.44 9.59 3.39
N ASN A 306 11.89 10.49 4.25
CA ASN A 306 12.96 10.16 5.18
C ASN A 306 12.34 9.65 6.49
N PHE A 307 12.41 8.34 6.69
CA PHE A 307 12.02 7.71 7.94
C PHE A 307 13.13 7.89 8.97
N SER A 308 12.76 8.33 10.17
CA SER A 308 13.65 8.46 11.32
C SER A 308 12.93 8.00 12.58
N ILE A 309 13.66 7.35 13.48
CA ILE A 309 13.13 6.93 14.78
C ILE A 309 12.59 8.12 15.61
N LYS A 310 13.17 9.31 15.44
CA LYS A 310 12.74 10.54 16.12
C LYS A 310 11.31 10.98 15.72
N ARG A 311 10.87 10.65 14.52
CA ARG A 311 9.52 11.01 14.03
C ARG A 311 8.39 10.28 14.75
N ARG A 312 8.71 9.24 15.53
CA ARG A 312 7.73 8.53 16.36
C ARG A 312 6.96 9.47 17.29
N ASP A 313 7.66 10.32 18.01
CA ASP A 313 7.02 11.19 19.00
C ASP A 313 6.19 12.30 18.34
N GLU A 314 6.59 12.75 17.14
CA GLU A 314 5.79 13.65 16.30
C GLU A 314 4.48 12.97 15.87
N ALA A 315 4.54 11.74 15.36
CA ALA A 315 3.37 10.97 14.96
C ALA A 315 2.42 10.72 16.14
N LYS A 316 2.94 10.24 17.27
CA LYS A 316 2.15 10.04 18.50
C LYS A 316 1.47 11.32 18.96
N SER A 317 2.16 12.45 18.92
CA SER A 317 1.58 13.73 19.30
C SER A 317 0.46 14.18 18.36
N ALA A 318 0.64 13.97 17.04
CA ALA A 318 -0.37 14.30 16.05
C ALA A 318 -1.63 13.43 16.22
N ILE A 319 -1.47 12.11 16.34
CA ILE A 319 -2.57 11.16 16.52
C ILE A 319 -3.32 11.44 17.83
N ARG A 320 -2.58 11.71 18.93
CA ARG A 320 -3.17 12.06 20.22
C ARG A 320 -4.02 13.31 20.14
N ARG A 321 -3.58 14.36 19.42
CA ARG A 321 -4.36 15.61 19.25
C ARG A 321 -5.69 15.35 18.55
N ILE A 322 -5.73 14.43 17.60
CA ILE A 322 -6.99 14.03 16.93
C ILE A 322 -7.88 13.29 17.93
N GLY A 323 -7.35 12.37 18.69
CA GLY A 323 -8.09 11.67 19.74
C GLY A 323 -8.65 12.60 20.82
N GLU A 324 -7.87 13.62 21.21
CA GLU A 324 -8.32 14.63 22.18
C GLU A 324 -9.49 15.48 21.67
N VAL A 325 -9.44 15.99 20.44
CA VAL A 325 -10.57 16.75 19.88
C VAL A 325 -11.79 15.86 19.65
N ARG A 326 -11.62 14.61 19.21
CA ARG A 326 -12.70 13.62 19.09
C ARG A 326 -13.42 13.43 20.43
N GLN A 327 -12.66 13.24 21.51
CA GLN A 327 -13.22 13.06 22.84
C GLN A 327 -14.00 14.31 23.29
N ARG A 328 -13.47 15.51 23.06
CA ARG A 328 -14.13 16.76 23.42
C ARG A 328 -15.44 16.98 22.66
N LEU A 329 -15.48 16.61 21.37
CA LEU A 329 -16.70 16.65 20.56
C LEU A 329 -17.74 15.64 21.06
N GLN A 330 -17.30 14.41 21.37
CA GLN A 330 -18.16 13.36 21.93
C GLN A 330 -18.70 13.70 23.32
N ASP A 331 -17.99 14.49 24.11
CA ASP A 331 -18.49 14.99 25.40
C ASP A 331 -19.63 16.01 25.22
N ILE A 332 -19.74 16.68 24.04
CA ILE A 332 -20.86 17.58 23.69
C ILE A 332 -22.00 16.79 23.06
N SER A 333 -21.71 15.92 22.10
CA SER A 333 -22.65 14.98 21.51
C SER A 333 -21.93 13.70 21.07
N SER A 334 -22.46 12.54 21.48
CA SER A 334 -21.98 11.23 21.03
C SER A 334 -22.55 10.82 19.67
N GLU A 335 -23.50 11.58 19.12
CA GLU A 335 -24.10 11.32 17.83
C GLU A 335 -23.14 11.75 16.70
N VAL A 336 -23.28 11.11 15.53
CA VAL A 336 -22.51 11.37 14.31
C VAL A 336 -23.51 11.84 13.25
N SER A 337 -23.26 13.02 12.70
CA SER A 337 -24.09 13.60 11.64
C SER A 337 -23.87 12.87 10.32
N THR A 338 -24.86 12.88 9.43
CA THR A 338 -24.69 12.53 8.01
C THR A 338 -24.08 13.67 7.19
N ALA A 339 -24.09 14.91 7.73
CA ALA A 339 -23.48 16.07 7.09
C ALA A 339 -22.06 16.30 7.61
N LEU A 340 -21.19 16.78 6.73
CA LEU A 340 -19.82 17.18 7.04
C LEU A 340 -19.72 18.71 7.17
N PRO A 341 -18.78 19.25 7.95
CA PRO A 341 -18.55 20.69 8.02
C PRO A 341 -17.94 21.21 6.70
N ASN A 342 -18.08 22.53 6.44
CA ASN A 342 -17.60 23.13 5.20
C ASN A 342 -16.08 22.97 4.98
N GLU A 343 -15.30 22.88 6.06
CA GLU A 343 -13.85 22.71 6.05
C GLU A 343 -13.40 21.39 5.40
N VAL A 344 -14.31 20.44 5.22
CA VAL A 344 -14.04 19.22 4.46
C VAL A 344 -13.69 19.51 3.00
N ASN A 345 -14.13 20.66 2.45
CA ASN A 345 -13.88 21.01 1.06
C ASN A 345 -12.38 21.18 0.79
N ASP A 346 -11.65 21.92 1.62
CA ASP A 346 -10.20 22.12 1.47
C ASP A 346 -9.45 20.79 1.61
N PHE A 347 -9.91 19.92 2.51
CA PHE A 347 -9.37 18.57 2.68
C PHE A 347 -9.57 17.72 1.42
N ASN A 348 -10.78 17.71 0.87
CA ASN A 348 -11.13 16.96 -0.32
C ASN A 348 -10.43 17.50 -1.57
N GLU A 349 -10.37 18.82 -1.76
CA GLU A 349 -9.65 19.45 -2.87
C GLU A 349 -8.18 19.05 -2.89
N SER A 350 -7.56 18.97 -1.70
CA SER A 350 -6.17 18.52 -1.57
C SER A 350 -6.00 17.06 -1.99
N LEU A 351 -6.90 16.16 -1.58
CA LEU A 351 -6.86 14.76 -1.97
C LEU A 351 -7.16 14.57 -3.46
N MET A 352 -8.06 15.38 -4.04
CA MET A 352 -8.35 15.36 -5.46
C MET A 352 -7.19 15.88 -6.32
N ASP A 353 -6.27 16.66 -5.76
CA ASP A 353 -5.10 17.18 -6.46
C ASP A 353 -3.89 16.28 -6.30
N ASP A 354 -3.93 15.11 -6.93
CA ASP A 354 -2.81 14.17 -6.98
C ASP A 354 -2.46 13.57 -5.60
N LEU A 355 -3.50 13.32 -4.78
CA LEU A 355 -3.35 12.77 -3.43
C LEU A 355 -2.41 13.63 -2.54
N ASP A 356 -2.55 14.96 -2.56
CA ASP A 356 -1.71 15.87 -1.77
C ASP A 356 -2.04 15.74 -0.26
N THR A 357 -1.57 14.62 0.32
CA THR A 357 -1.78 14.33 1.74
C THR A 357 -1.17 15.37 2.68
N PRO A 358 -0.01 16.01 2.40
CA PRO A 358 0.48 17.10 3.22
C PRO A 358 -0.50 18.27 3.32
N LYS A 359 -1.11 18.70 2.20
CA LYS A 359 -2.12 19.76 2.23
C LYS A 359 -3.41 19.30 2.90
N ALA A 360 -3.87 18.07 2.63
CA ALA A 360 -5.04 17.52 3.28
C ALA A 360 -4.87 17.47 4.82
N LEU A 361 -3.72 17.01 5.31
CA LEU A 361 -3.40 17.03 6.73
C LEU A 361 -3.33 18.46 7.29
N ALA A 362 -2.77 19.41 6.56
CA ALA A 362 -2.75 20.81 6.98
C ALA A 362 -4.16 21.39 7.14
N ALA A 363 -5.06 21.14 6.18
CA ALA A 363 -6.47 21.54 6.25
C ALA A 363 -7.16 20.90 7.46
N PHE A 364 -6.98 19.58 7.66
CA PHE A 364 -7.58 18.86 8.78
C PHE A 364 -7.06 19.37 10.14
N PHE A 365 -5.75 19.54 10.32
CA PHE A 365 -5.20 20.04 11.59
C PHE A 365 -5.53 21.51 11.85
N ASN A 366 -5.73 22.32 10.81
CA ASN A 366 -6.26 23.68 10.99
C ASN A 366 -7.71 23.64 11.53
N TRP A 367 -8.55 22.79 10.96
CA TRP A 367 -9.89 22.54 11.50
C TRP A 367 -9.85 22.05 12.96
N VAL A 368 -8.99 21.07 13.30
CA VAL A 368 -8.80 20.60 14.69
C VAL A 368 -8.45 21.76 15.63
N ARG A 369 -7.57 22.66 15.21
CA ARG A 369 -7.18 23.84 15.99
C ARG A 369 -8.35 24.80 16.23
N LEU A 370 -9.10 25.12 15.18
CA LEU A 370 -10.27 26.03 15.25
C LEU A 370 -11.39 25.41 16.10
N THR A 371 -11.66 24.13 15.92
CA THR A 371 -12.66 23.40 16.72
C THR A 371 -12.31 23.43 18.21
N ASN A 372 -11.04 23.20 18.57
CA ASN A 372 -10.61 23.30 19.96
C ASN A 372 -10.81 24.72 20.52
N GLN A 373 -10.52 25.77 19.75
CA GLN A 373 -10.75 27.16 20.15
C GLN A 373 -12.25 27.44 20.39
N ASN A 374 -13.12 26.97 19.51
CA ASN A 374 -14.58 27.12 19.64
C ASN A 374 -15.11 26.39 20.88
N ILE A 375 -14.61 25.18 21.16
CA ILE A 375 -14.95 24.42 22.36
C ILE A 375 -14.52 25.17 23.63
N ASP A 376 -13.30 25.74 23.68
CA ASP A 376 -12.76 26.49 24.80
C ASP A 376 -13.59 27.76 25.08
N GLN A 377 -14.07 28.41 24.01
CA GLN A 377 -14.93 29.60 24.08
C GLN A 377 -16.39 29.26 24.33
N LYS A 378 -16.77 27.96 24.43
CA LYS A 378 -18.14 27.46 24.49
C LYS A 378 -19.02 27.94 23.31
N ASN A 379 -18.41 28.15 22.18
CA ASN A 379 -19.01 28.61 20.93
C ASN A 379 -19.11 27.47 19.91
N ILE A 380 -19.68 26.34 20.33
CA ILE A 380 -19.94 25.16 19.49
C ILE A 380 -21.30 24.58 19.86
N SER A 381 -22.15 24.41 18.90
CA SER A 381 -23.46 23.77 19.06
C SER A 381 -23.35 22.23 19.05
N LYS A 382 -24.42 21.55 19.50
CA LYS A 382 -24.53 20.09 19.41
C LYS A 382 -24.39 19.60 17.97
N VAL A 383 -25.05 20.28 17.01
CA VAL A 383 -25.01 19.94 15.58
C VAL A 383 -23.58 20.05 15.01
N GLU A 384 -22.85 21.12 15.35
CA GLU A 384 -21.46 21.28 14.92
C GLU A 384 -20.56 20.21 15.53
N ALA A 385 -20.81 19.78 16.78
CA ALA A 385 -20.08 18.67 17.39
C ALA A 385 -20.35 17.33 16.66
N GLU A 386 -21.59 17.06 16.27
CA GLU A 386 -22.00 15.90 15.49
C GLU A 386 -21.35 15.90 14.09
N MET A 387 -21.33 17.04 13.41
CA MET A 387 -20.64 17.22 12.12
C MET A 387 -19.12 17.05 12.29
N GLY A 388 -18.55 17.52 13.40
CA GLY A 388 -17.14 17.35 13.74
C GLY A 388 -16.76 15.87 13.96
N ASN A 389 -17.62 15.10 14.66
CA ASN A 389 -17.46 13.66 14.79
C ASN A 389 -17.49 12.98 13.42
N ALA A 390 -18.43 13.35 12.55
CA ALA A 390 -18.51 12.84 11.18
C ALA A 390 -17.24 13.14 10.36
N PHE A 391 -16.66 14.33 10.50
CA PHE A 391 -15.43 14.68 9.79
C PHE A 391 -14.22 13.85 10.28
N ILE A 392 -14.12 13.58 11.58
CA ILE A 392 -13.06 12.71 12.11
C ILE A 392 -13.21 11.28 11.56
N GLU A 393 -14.42 10.75 11.50
CA GLU A 393 -14.68 9.42 10.93
C GLU A 393 -14.37 9.38 9.43
N TYR A 394 -14.77 10.41 8.68
CA TYR A 394 -14.43 10.55 7.27
C TYR A 394 -12.91 10.63 7.05
N PHE A 395 -12.23 11.47 7.83
CA PHE A 395 -10.76 11.51 7.83
C PHE A 395 -10.15 10.13 8.10
N ASN A 396 -10.65 9.42 9.12
CA ASN A 396 -10.11 8.11 9.50
C ASN A 396 -10.43 7.03 8.48
N SER A 397 -11.52 7.13 7.73
CA SER A 397 -11.81 6.19 6.63
C SER A 397 -10.74 6.26 5.53
N ILE A 398 -10.07 7.40 5.35
CA ILE A 398 -9.02 7.63 4.35
C ILE A 398 -7.63 7.37 4.94
N PHE A 399 -7.29 7.98 6.08
CA PHE A 399 -5.95 7.86 6.66
C PHE A 399 -5.76 6.59 7.50
N ALA A 400 -6.82 6.07 8.11
CA ALA A 400 -6.86 4.87 8.95
C ALA A 400 -5.80 4.84 10.07
N ILE A 401 -5.62 5.98 10.75
CA ILE A 401 -4.63 6.18 11.81
C ILE A 401 -5.24 6.25 13.22
N LEU A 402 -6.57 6.26 13.33
CA LEU A 402 -7.26 6.17 14.61
C LEU A 402 -7.71 4.73 14.81
N ASP A 403 -7.42 4.19 15.98
CA ASP A 403 -7.88 2.87 16.34
C ASP A 403 -9.31 2.93 16.86
N ASP A 404 -10.26 2.61 15.98
CA ASP A 404 -11.67 2.51 16.33
C ASP A 404 -12.04 1.09 16.85
N SER A 405 -11.13 0.12 16.70
CA SER A 405 -11.36 -1.28 17.04
C SER A 405 -11.01 -1.63 18.48
N LYS A 406 -10.70 -0.64 19.35
CA LYS A 406 -10.47 -0.95 20.76
C LYS A 406 -11.78 -1.22 21.48
N GLU A 407 -12.33 -2.43 21.24
CA GLU A 407 -12.85 -3.17 22.39
C GLU A 407 -11.71 -3.18 23.41
N LEU A 408 -11.97 -2.55 24.55
CA LEU A 408 -11.02 -2.59 25.67
C LEU A 408 -10.68 -4.06 25.89
N PRO A 409 -9.40 -4.42 26.13
CA PRO A 409 -9.06 -5.80 26.47
C PRO A 409 -10.07 -6.30 27.49
N SER A 410 -10.58 -7.50 27.31
CA SER A 410 -11.64 -8.07 28.16
C SER A 410 -11.35 -7.92 29.67
N GLU A 411 -10.07 -7.97 30.03
CA GLU A 411 -9.62 -7.70 31.41
C GLU A 411 -9.86 -6.23 31.81
N VAL A 412 -9.55 -5.28 30.93
CA VAL A 412 -9.73 -3.85 31.20
C VAL A 412 -11.22 -3.49 31.29
N GLN A 413 -12.03 -4.04 30.37
CA GLN A 413 -13.48 -3.87 30.37
C GLN A 413 -14.10 -4.44 31.66
N SER A 414 -13.70 -5.66 32.07
CA SER A 414 -14.16 -6.29 33.30
C SER A 414 -13.79 -5.50 34.56
N LEU A 415 -12.61 -4.87 34.57
CA LEU A 415 -12.20 -3.97 35.64
C LEU A 415 -13.05 -2.70 35.69
N LEU A 416 -13.38 -2.11 34.54
CA LEU A 416 -14.25 -0.94 34.48
C LEU A 416 -15.67 -1.26 34.99
N ASP A 417 -16.25 -2.36 34.55
CA ASP A 417 -17.59 -2.81 34.96
C ASP A 417 -17.62 -3.08 36.48
N SER A 418 -16.56 -3.73 37.01
CA SER A 418 -16.42 -3.96 38.44
C SER A 418 -16.30 -2.66 39.23
N ARG A 419 -15.52 -1.70 38.72
CA ARG A 419 -15.37 -0.37 39.35
C ARG A 419 -16.71 0.39 39.37
N GLU A 420 -17.45 0.38 38.29
CA GLU A 420 -18.76 1.02 38.23
C GLU A 420 -19.75 0.42 39.25
N LYS A 421 -19.74 -0.92 39.38
CA LYS A 421 -20.53 -1.62 40.41
C LYS A 421 -20.13 -1.21 41.81
N TYR A 422 -18.83 -1.10 42.11
CA TYR A 422 -18.36 -0.65 43.43
C TYR A 422 -18.73 0.81 43.71
N ARG A 423 -18.67 1.69 42.70
CA ARG A 423 -19.12 3.09 42.86
C ARG A 423 -20.61 3.22 43.13
N LYS A 424 -21.46 2.44 42.41
CA LYS A 424 -22.92 2.39 42.67
C LYS A 424 -23.22 1.91 44.10
N ASN A 425 -22.41 1.00 44.61
CA ASN A 425 -22.53 0.48 45.98
C ASN A 425 -21.83 1.35 47.03
N LYS A 426 -21.21 2.48 46.63
CA LYS A 426 -20.44 3.40 47.51
C LYS A 426 -19.20 2.73 48.16
N GLU A 427 -18.66 1.67 47.56
CA GLU A 427 -17.48 0.95 47.98
C GLU A 427 -16.22 1.63 47.44
N TRP A 428 -15.92 2.84 47.91
CA TRP A 428 -14.90 3.73 47.35
C TRP A 428 -13.49 3.13 47.32
N GLN A 429 -13.08 2.43 48.42
CA GLN A 429 -11.75 1.80 48.51
C GLN A 429 -11.53 0.77 47.40
N LYS A 430 -12.54 -0.06 47.11
CA LYS A 430 -12.43 -1.07 46.04
C LYS A 430 -12.39 -0.41 44.66
N SER A 431 -13.13 0.69 44.47
CA SER A 431 -13.08 1.49 43.27
C SER A 431 -11.69 2.08 43.00
N ASP A 432 -11.00 2.55 44.06
CA ASP A 432 -9.66 3.12 43.93
C ASP A 432 -8.61 2.03 43.67
N GLN A 433 -8.72 0.84 44.28
CA GLN A 433 -7.87 -0.29 43.96
C GLN A 433 -7.93 -0.70 42.49
N ILE A 434 -9.11 -0.62 41.88
CA ILE A 434 -9.25 -0.88 40.41
C ILE A 434 -8.59 0.22 39.59
N ARG A 435 -8.67 1.49 40.01
CA ARG A 435 -7.95 2.59 39.36
C ARG A 435 -6.44 2.34 39.35
N ASP A 436 -5.88 1.94 40.48
CA ASP A 436 -4.45 1.64 40.61
C ASP A 436 -4.04 0.42 39.76
N LYS A 437 -4.91 -0.60 39.71
CA LYS A 437 -4.69 -1.76 38.84
C LYS A 437 -4.73 -1.40 37.36
N LEU A 438 -5.67 -0.57 36.92
CA LEU A 438 -5.72 -0.06 35.56
C LEU A 438 -4.46 0.74 35.22
N LEU A 439 -4.00 1.58 36.16
CA LEU A 439 -2.76 2.35 35.98
C LEU A 439 -1.55 1.44 35.84
N SER A 440 -1.45 0.37 36.64
CA SER A 440 -0.35 -0.62 36.55
C SER A 440 -0.37 -1.41 35.24
N LEU A 441 -1.53 -1.56 34.60
CA LEU A 441 -1.71 -2.17 33.29
C LEU A 441 -1.49 -1.16 32.13
N GLY A 442 -1.03 0.05 32.43
CA GLY A 442 -0.74 1.07 31.43
C GLY A 442 -1.98 1.83 30.96
N TRP A 443 -3.06 1.86 31.78
CA TRP A 443 -4.31 2.55 31.43
C TRP A 443 -4.59 3.69 32.42
N LYS A 444 -4.69 4.92 31.90
CA LYS A 444 -5.09 6.11 32.68
C LYS A 444 -6.62 6.24 32.68
N LEU A 445 -7.20 6.25 33.88
CA LEU A 445 -8.64 6.40 34.06
C LEU A 445 -9.02 7.85 34.32
N LYS A 446 -10.08 8.33 33.64
CA LYS A 446 -10.70 9.64 33.84
C LYS A 446 -12.19 9.44 34.09
N ASP A 447 -12.69 9.96 35.21
CA ASP A 447 -14.13 10.03 35.49
C ASP A 447 -14.77 11.16 34.68
N THR A 448 -15.87 10.88 34.00
CA THR A 448 -16.66 11.84 33.24
C THR A 448 -18.11 11.80 33.72
N PRO A 449 -18.94 12.84 33.46
CA PRO A 449 -20.37 12.83 33.80
C PRO A 449 -21.14 11.64 33.20
N PHE A 450 -20.58 11.00 32.15
CA PHE A 450 -21.20 9.90 31.42
C PHE A 450 -20.57 8.51 31.74
N GLY A 451 -19.73 8.42 32.78
CA GLY A 451 -19.06 7.21 33.19
C GLY A 451 -17.52 7.31 33.20
N ALA A 452 -16.87 6.25 33.65
CA ALA A 452 -15.42 6.18 33.66
C ALA A 452 -14.87 5.83 32.27
N LYS A 453 -13.88 6.62 31.78
CA LYS A 453 -13.17 6.35 30.54
C LYS A 453 -11.71 6.04 30.81
N VAL A 454 -11.13 5.13 30.04
CA VAL A 454 -9.69 4.78 30.12
C VAL A 454 -9.00 5.09 28.80
N THR A 455 -7.77 5.57 28.93
CA THR A 455 -6.85 5.80 27.80
C THR A 455 -5.55 5.05 28.08
N LYS A 456 -5.02 4.36 27.08
CA LYS A 456 -3.72 3.70 27.17
C LYS A 456 -2.63 4.77 27.27
N MET A 457 -1.71 4.61 28.24
CA MET A 457 -0.59 5.54 28.44
C MET A 457 0.54 5.32 27.45
#